data_727096ec27cbd03392d904de733a5dd6
#
_entry.id   727096ec27cbd03392d904de733a5dd6
#
_cell.length_a   1.000
_cell.length_b   1.000
_cell.length_c   1.000
_cell.angle_alpha   90.00
_cell.angle_beta   90.00
_cell.angle_gamma   90.00
#
_symmetry.space_group_name_H-M   'P 1'
#
loop_
_entity.id
_entity.type
_entity.pdbx_description
1 polymer ?
#
loop_
_entity_poly.entity_id
_entity_poly.type
_entity_poly.pdbx_seq_one_letter_code
_entity_poly.pdbx_strand_id
1 'polypeptide(L)'
;MKTAEHIIETVDKLVRKYHTRDPYELCQLLGIKIHYYDLQKKLKGFFYYQSRQKNIVIDHNVNGILERILVAHELGHAVLHTKIAMMHSFQEMEVFDDRSIEENEANFFAAELLLEDGKVLECLSEHTFFETAKMLYVPAALLDYKFSLLHEKGELVNSMYIRKADFLKEDLHAYDNDIGYGDI
;
A
#
# COMPACT_ATOMS: atom_id res chain seq x y z
N MET A 1 -18.02 1.47 2.27
CA MET A 1 -16.81 2.02 1.61
C MET A 1 -16.39 3.28 2.33
N LYS A 2 -15.12 3.39 2.72
CA LYS A 2 -14.58 4.66 3.22
C LYS A 2 -14.29 5.57 2.05
N THR A 3 -14.55 6.86 2.22
CA THR A 3 -14.25 7.85 1.17
C THR A 3 -12.73 8.09 1.05
N ALA A 4 -12.27 8.53 -0.11
CA ALA A 4 -10.89 8.94 -0.31
C ALA A 4 -10.48 10.01 0.73
N GLU A 5 -11.34 10.98 0.98
CA GLU A 5 -11.17 12.02 2.02
C GLU A 5 -10.90 11.41 3.41
N HIS A 6 -11.69 10.41 3.82
CA HIS A 6 -11.48 9.72 5.11
C HIS A 6 -10.11 9.03 5.19
N ILE A 7 -9.65 8.43 4.09
CA ILE A 7 -8.35 7.77 4.02
C ILE A 7 -7.22 8.81 4.13
N ILE A 8 -7.31 9.90 3.36
CA ILE A 8 -6.37 11.04 3.42
C ILE A 8 -6.26 11.56 4.87
N GLU A 9 -7.41 11.88 5.49
CA GLU A 9 -7.41 12.35 6.88
C GLU A 9 -6.80 11.35 7.86
N THR A 10 -7.04 10.04 7.65
CA THR A 10 -6.52 8.99 8.52
C THR A 10 -5.00 8.92 8.43
N VAL A 11 -4.45 8.94 7.21
CA VAL A 11 -2.99 8.96 7.00
C VAL A 11 -2.37 10.24 7.56
N ASP A 12 -2.97 11.40 7.30
CA ASP A 12 -2.51 12.68 7.82
C ASP A 12 -2.47 12.71 9.34
N LYS A 13 -3.50 12.19 10.02
CA LYS A 13 -3.54 12.07 11.48
C LYS A 13 -2.41 11.18 12.01
N LEU A 14 -2.11 10.07 11.33
CA LEU A 14 -1.01 9.19 11.71
C LEU A 14 0.34 9.88 11.53
N VAL A 15 0.59 10.48 10.36
CA VAL A 15 1.85 11.16 10.05
C VAL A 15 2.09 12.32 11.00
N ARG A 16 1.08 13.14 11.29
CA ARG A 16 1.20 14.26 12.25
C ARG A 16 1.47 13.79 13.68
N LYS A 17 0.83 12.67 14.08
CA LYS A 17 0.99 12.14 15.45
C LYS A 17 2.35 11.51 15.68
N TYR A 18 2.85 10.77 14.70
CA TYR A 18 4.04 9.95 14.86
C TYR A 18 5.27 10.53 14.14
N HIS A 19 5.10 11.58 13.36
CA HIS A 19 6.15 12.29 12.61
C HIS A 19 6.94 11.40 11.65
N THR A 20 6.30 10.37 11.09
CA THR A 20 6.90 9.44 10.13
C THR A 20 5.89 9.00 9.07
N ARG A 21 6.41 8.69 7.87
CA ARG A 21 5.72 8.00 6.77
C ARG A 21 6.29 6.59 6.56
N ASP A 22 7.19 6.16 7.43
CA ASP A 22 7.74 4.81 7.34
C ASP A 22 6.73 3.79 7.86
N PRO A 23 6.31 2.81 7.02
CA PRO A 23 5.29 1.86 7.41
C PRO A 23 5.76 0.91 8.52
N TYR A 24 7.06 0.61 8.60
CA TYR A 24 7.63 -0.23 9.65
C TYR A 24 7.63 0.48 11.00
N GLU A 25 8.05 1.75 11.02
CA GLU A 25 8.00 2.57 12.22
C GLU A 25 6.56 2.75 12.72
N LEU A 26 5.61 3.00 11.78
CA LEU A 26 4.19 3.10 12.13
C LEU A 26 3.65 1.79 12.72
N CYS A 27 4.00 0.64 12.14
CA CYS A 27 3.64 -0.66 12.72
C CYS A 27 4.15 -0.79 14.15
N GLN A 28 5.41 -0.47 14.40
CA GLN A 28 6.00 -0.52 15.74
C GLN A 28 5.27 0.42 16.72
N LEU A 29 5.04 1.67 16.33
CA LEU A 29 4.38 2.69 17.16
C LEU A 29 2.90 2.37 17.43
N LEU A 30 2.25 1.64 16.55
CA LEU A 30 0.86 1.16 16.69
C LEU A 30 0.76 -0.21 17.38
N GLY A 31 1.89 -0.83 17.77
CA GLY A 31 1.93 -2.15 18.39
C GLY A 31 1.51 -3.28 17.44
N ILE A 32 1.71 -3.11 16.14
CA ILE A 32 1.44 -4.12 15.12
C ILE A 32 2.70 -4.95 14.92
N LYS A 33 2.58 -6.28 15.00
CA LYS A 33 3.70 -7.20 14.79
C LYS A 33 3.81 -7.58 13.33
N ILE A 34 5.02 -7.53 12.78
CA ILE A 34 5.33 -8.01 11.43
C ILE A 34 6.05 -9.35 11.56
N HIS A 35 5.57 -10.34 10.82
CA HIS A 35 6.12 -11.69 10.78
C HIS A 35 6.51 -12.03 9.34
N TYR A 36 7.57 -12.79 9.17
CA TYR A 36 8.05 -13.24 7.86
C TYR A 36 7.95 -14.75 7.80
N TYR A 37 7.21 -15.27 6.82
CA TYR A 37 7.02 -16.70 6.59
C TYR A 37 7.15 -17.05 5.12
N ASP A 38 7.37 -18.32 4.82
CA ASP A 38 7.25 -18.85 3.46
C ASP A 38 5.76 -19.08 3.15
N LEU A 39 5.18 -18.21 2.37
CA LEU A 39 3.79 -18.31 1.94
C LEU A 39 3.64 -19.11 0.63
N GLN A 40 4.70 -19.80 0.19
CA GLN A 40 4.69 -20.72 -0.96
C GLN A 40 4.18 -20.05 -2.26
N LYS A 41 4.44 -18.76 -2.43
CA LYS A 41 3.98 -17.92 -3.56
C LYS A 41 2.45 -17.83 -3.74
N LYS A 42 1.67 -18.32 -2.80
CA LYS A 42 0.20 -18.23 -2.85
C LYS A 42 -0.30 -16.86 -2.45
N LEU A 43 0.35 -16.25 -1.46
CA LEU A 43 0.09 -14.91 -0.97
C LEU A 43 1.42 -14.19 -0.82
N LYS A 44 1.44 -12.87 -0.94
CA LYS A 44 2.62 -12.05 -0.64
C LYS A 44 2.59 -11.53 0.79
N GLY A 45 1.39 -11.31 1.34
CA GLY A 45 1.17 -10.91 2.72
C GLY A 45 -0.31 -10.92 3.09
N PHE A 46 -0.58 -10.72 4.35
CA PHE A 46 -1.93 -10.54 4.88
C PHE A 46 -1.92 -9.97 6.29
N PHE A 47 -2.98 -9.25 6.63
CA PHE A 47 -3.26 -8.76 7.97
C PHE A 47 -4.24 -9.71 8.68
N TYR A 48 -4.02 -9.95 9.98
CA TYR A 48 -4.99 -10.63 10.85
C TYR A 48 -4.98 -10.07 12.27
N TYR A 49 -6.13 -10.24 12.94
CA TYR A 49 -6.31 -9.85 14.33
C TYR A 49 -6.61 -11.07 15.19
N GLN A 50 -5.75 -11.37 16.15
CA GLN A 50 -5.90 -12.51 17.02
C GLN A 50 -5.44 -12.18 18.45
N SER A 51 -6.17 -12.65 19.47
CA SER A 51 -5.79 -12.49 20.88
C SER A 51 -5.49 -11.03 21.26
N ARG A 52 -6.28 -10.08 20.76
CA ARG A 52 -6.10 -8.64 20.93
C ARG A 52 -4.81 -8.08 20.33
N GLN A 53 -4.16 -8.82 19.46
CA GLN A 53 -2.95 -8.42 18.77
C GLN A 53 -3.21 -8.27 17.28
N LYS A 54 -2.75 -7.17 16.70
CA LYS A 54 -2.68 -6.95 15.26
C LYS A 54 -1.39 -7.56 14.72
N ASN A 55 -1.49 -8.34 13.67
CA ASN A 55 -0.36 -9.01 13.06
C ASN A 55 -0.41 -8.85 11.55
N ILE A 56 0.73 -8.56 10.96
CA ILE A 56 0.97 -8.55 9.52
C ILE A 56 1.92 -9.70 9.23
N VAL A 57 1.61 -10.48 8.22
CA VAL A 57 2.49 -11.53 7.69
C VAL A 57 2.95 -11.14 6.31
N ILE A 58 4.25 -11.27 6.05
CA ILE A 58 4.88 -10.99 4.76
C ILE A 58 5.59 -12.25 4.29
N ASP A 59 5.48 -12.59 3.00
CA ASP A 59 6.27 -13.65 2.40
C ASP A 59 7.76 -13.23 2.42
N HIS A 60 8.62 -14.06 2.99
CA HIS A 60 10.05 -13.76 3.10
C HIS A 60 10.78 -13.67 1.76
N ASN A 61 10.15 -14.11 0.66
CA ASN A 61 10.69 -13.96 -0.69
C ASN A 61 10.41 -12.58 -1.32
N VAL A 62 9.50 -11.79 -0.71
CA VAL A 62 9.27 -10.39 -1.10
C VAL A 62 10.34 -9.53 -0.45
N ASN A 63 10.95 -8.64 -1.21
CA ASN A 63 12.04 -7.79 -0.71
C ASN A 63 11.99 -6.38 -1.32
N GLY A 64 12.85 -5.50 -0.80
CA GLY A 64 13.07 -4.16 -1.33
C GLY A 64 11.83 -3.27 -1.30
N ILE A 65 11.59 -2.59 -2.44
CA ILE A 65 10.48 -1.61 -2.51
C ILE A 65 9.11 -2.28 -2.44
N LEU A 66 8.98 -3.49 -2.95
CA LEU A 66 7.73 -4.23 -2.95
C LEU A 66 7.32 -4.65 -1.54
N GLU A 67 8.28 -5.08 -0.73
CA GLU A 67 8.04 -5.37 0.68
C GLU A 67 7.52 -4.14 1.42
N ARG A 68 8.15 -2.98 1.20
CA ARG A 68 7.72 -1.71 1.80
C ARG A 68 6.29 -1.33 1.40
N ILE A 69 5.94 -1.49 0.12
CA ILE A 69 4.59 -1.23 -0.39
C ILE A 69 3.59 -2.19 0.24
N LEU A 70 3.94 -3.47 0.31
CA LEU A 70 3.10 -4.50 0.91
C LEU A 70 2.87 -4.26 2.40
N VAL A 71 3.91 -3.90 3.16
CA VAL A 71 3.77 -3.52 4.58
C VAL A 71 2.85 -2.31 4.74
N ALA A 72 2.95 -1.30 3.86
CA ALA A 72 2.06 -0.14 3.88
C ALA A 72 0.60 -0.52 3.56
N HIS A 73 0.38 -1.44 2.63
CA HIS A 73 -0.92 -1.97 2.27
C HIS A 73 -1.57 -2.73 3.44
N GLU A 74 -0.83 -3.68 4.05
CA GLU A 74 -1.31 -4.45 5.20
C GLU A 74 -1.52 -3.56 6.44
N LEU A 75 -0.71 -2.50 6.58
CA LEU A 75 -0.95 -1.47 7.60
C LEU A 75 -2.28 -0.74 7.33
N GLY A 76 -2.62 -0.50 6.06
CA GLY A 76 -3.93 0.02 5.65
C GLY A 76 -5.06 -0.85 6.17
N HIS A 77 -5.00 -2.17 5.96
CA HIS A 77 -5.98 -3.11 6.55
C HIS A 77 -5.99 -3.05 8.08
N ALA A 78 -4.83 -3.01 8.71
CA ALA A 78 -4.72 -2.96 10.18
C ALA A 78 -5.30 -1.66 10.78
N VAL A 79 -5.30 -0.56 10.04
CA VAL A 79 -5.84 0.73 10.49
C VAL A 79 -7.32 0.86 10.15
N LEU A 80 -7.68 0.56 8.90
CA LEU A 80 -9.02 0.81 8.37
C LEU A 80 -10.00 -0.33 8.65
N HIS A 81 -9.54 -1.60 8.67
CA HIS A 81 -10.40 -2.79 8.63
C HIS A 81 -10.31 -3.66 9.90
N THR A 82 -9.71 -3.17 10.98
CA THR A 82 -9.58 -3.94 12.23
C THR A 82 -10.90 -4.53 12.71
N LYS A 83 -12.01 -3.78 12.61
CA LYS A 83 -13.32 -4.27 13.05
C LYS A 83 -13.81 -5.46 12.23
N ILE A 84 -13.54 -5.46 10.93
CA ILE A 84 -13.87 -6.55 10.01
C ILE A 84 -13.03 -7.79 10.38
N ALA A 85 -11.72 -7.61 10.54
CA ALA A 85 -10.82 -8.69 10.93
C ALA A 85 -11.12 -9.29 12.32
N MET A 86 -11.74 -8.53 13.22
CA MET A 86 -12.20 -9.02 14.51
C MET A 86 -13.45 -9.91 14.42
N MET A 87 -14.27 -9.76 13.38
CA MET A 87 -15.52 -10.50 13.18
C MET A 87 -15.30 -11.81 12.42
N HIS A 88 -14.19 -11.94 11.69
CA HIS A 88 -13.88 -13.11 10.88
C HIS A 88 -12.71 -13.89 11.48
N SER A 89 -12.85 -15.21 11.54
CA SER A 89 -11.73 -16.08 11.89
C SER A 89 -10.73 -16.13 10.73
N PHE A 90 -9.47 -16.43 11.04
CA PHE A 90 -8.40 -16.57 10.03
C PHE A 90 -8.78 -17.52 8.88
N GLN A 91 -9.54 -18.59 9.17
CA GLN A 91 -9.98 -19.56 8.16
C GLN A 91 -11.09 -19.03 7.24
N GLU A 92 -11.92 -18.08 7.73
CA GLU A 92 -12.98 -17.46 6.94
C GLU A 92 -12.45 -16.37 6.02
N MET A 93 -11.29 -15.77 6.34
CA MET A 93 -10.66 -14.75 5.49
C MET A 93 -10.18 -15.28 4.13
N GLU A 94 -9.90 -16.59 4.01
CA GLU A 94 -9.54 -17.20 2.73
C GLU A 94 -10.73 -17.37 1.76
N VAL A 95 -11.97 -17.31 2.25
CA VAL A 95 -13.19 -17.67 1.50
C VAL A 95 -13.98 -16.47 1.01
N PHE A 96 -13.77 -15.26 1.59
CA PHE A 96 -14.51 -14.06 1.21
C PHE A 96 -13.84 -13.32 0.05
N ASP A 97 -14.33 -13.58 -1.15
CA ASP A 97 -13.90 -12.99 -2.43
C ASP A 97 -14.47 -11.58 -2.68
N ASP A 98 -15.11 -10.96 -1.68
CA ASP A 98 -15.71 -9.61 -1.77
C ASP A 98 -14.78 -8.51 -1.26
N ARG A 99 -13.46 -8.73 -1.43
CA ARG A 99 -12.39 -7.86 -0.93
C ARG A 99 -12.09 -6.66 -1.84
N SER A 100 -12.81 -6.46 -2.91
CA SER A 100 -12.50 -5.42 -3.89
C SER A 100 -12.54 -4.00 -3.29
N ILE A 101 -13.41 -3.74 -2.32
CA ILE A 101 -13.55 -2.44 -1.66
C ILE A 101 -12.43 -2.26 -0.64
N GLU A 102 -12.23 -3.20 0.26
CA GLU A 102 -11.20 -3.17 1.30
C GLU A 102 -9.79 -3.16 0.69
N GLU A 103 -9.56 -3.91 -0.37
CA GLU A 103 -8.29 -3.90 -1.11
C GLU A 103 -8.02 -2.53 -1.75
N ASN A 104 -9.03 -1.91 -2.37
CA ASN A 104 -8.90 -0.56 -2.89
C ASN A 104 -8.61 0.47 -1.79
N GLU A 105 -9.30 0.38 -0.65
CA GLU A 105 -9.07 1.27 0.50
C GLU A 105 -7.65 1.11 1.05
N ALA A 106 -7.12 -0.12 1.14
CA ALA A 106 -5.75 -0.39 1.55
C ALA A 106 -4.72 0.12 0.53
N ASN A 107 -5.00 0.01 -0.77
CA ASN A 107 -4.15 0.56 -1.82
C ASN A 107 -4.14 2.09 -1.79
N PHE A 108 -5.27 2.76 -1.57
CA PHE A 108 -5.33 4.21 -1.35
C PHE A 108 -4.51 4.61 -0.13
N PHE A 109 -4.64 3.86 0.98
CA PHE A 109 -3.86 4.12 2.19
C PHE A 109 -2.36 4.02 1.92
N ALA A 110 -1.91 2.94 1.25
CA ALA A 110 -0.50 2.75 0.89
C ALA A 110 0.02 3.87 -0.02
N ALA A 111 -0.76 4.26 -1.04
CA ALA A 111 -0.41 5.34 -1.95
C ALA A 111 -0.28 6.69 -1.22
N GLU A 112 -1.22 7.01 -0.32
CA GLU A 112 -1.17 8.25 0.45
C GLU A 112 -0.01 8.26 1.44
N LEU A 113 0.26 7.14 2.10
CA LEU A 113 1.34 7.04 3.06
C LEU A 113 2.72 7.15 2.42
N LEU A 114 2.94 6.44 1.31
CA LEU A 114 4.27 6.31 0.70
C LEU A 114 4.62 7.43 -0.27
N LEU A 115 3.61 8.02 -0.94
CA LEU A 115 3.80 9.02 -1.98
C LEU A 115 3.40 10.41 -1.47
N GLU A 116 4.41 11.22 -1.16
CA GLU A 116 4.23 12.59 -0.69
C GLU A 116 3.80 13.49 -1.85
N ASP A 117 2.72 14.28 -1.66
CA ASP A 117 2.10 15.11 -2.71
C ASP A 117 3.12 16.00 -3.43
N GLY A 118 3.92 16.74 -2.66
CA GLY A 118 4.90 17.67 -3.21
C GLY A 118 5.92 16.98 -4.12
N LYS A 119 6.45 15.83 -3.72
CA LYS A 119 7.41 15.06 -4.51
C LYS A 119 6.80 14.50 -5.79
N VAL A 120 5.55 14.00 -5.70
CA VAL A 120 4.83 13.50 -6.88
C VAL A 120 4.58 14.63 -7.87
N LEU A 121 4.07 15.76 -7.40
CA LEU A 121 3.77 16.92 -8.25
C LEU A 121 5.04 17.53 -8.87
N GLU A 122 6.15 17.60 -8.11
CA GLU A 122 7.45 18.04 -8.61
C GLU A 122 7.93 17.13 -9.75
N CYS A 123 7.92 15.79 -9.56
CA CYS A 123 8.30 14.86 -10.61
C CYS A 123 7.40 14.99 -11.85
N LEU A 124 6.10 15.14 -11.67
CA LEU A 124 5.15 15.29 -12.78
C LEU A 124 5.30 16.59 -13.56
N SER A 125 5.89 17.61 -12.98
CA SER A 125 6.16 18.88 -13.69
C SER A 125 7.24 18.74 -14.78
N GLU A 126 8.09 17.72 -14.67
CA GLU A 126 9.24 17.51 -15.57
C GLU A 126 9.19 16.17 -16.33
N HIS A 127 8.35 15.23 -15.88
CA HIS A 127 8.33 13.85 -16.37
C HIS A 127 6.93 13.34 -16.67
N THR A 128 6.86 12.37 -17.55
CA THR A 128 5.61 11.65 -17.85
C THR A 128 5.19 10.77 -16.66
N PHE A 129 3.95 10.30 -16.67
CA PHE A 129 3.42 9.39 -15.64
C PHE A 129 4.31 8.18 -15.38
N PHE A 130 4.74 7.46 -16.43
CA PHE A 130 5.56 6.27 -16.29
C PHE A 130 6.99 6.58 -15.84
N GLU A 131 7.56 7.69 -16.32
CA GLU A 131 8.86 8.15 -15.83
C GLU A 131 8.79 8.53 -14.36
N THR A 132 7.73 9.22 -13.94
CA THR A 132 7.49 9.56 -12.53
C THR A 132 7.38 8.29 -11.67
N ALA A 133 6.63 7.28 -12.11
CA ALA A 133 6.54 6.01 -11.38
C ALA A 133 7.92 5.34 -11.23
N LYS A 134 8.71 5.33 -12.30
CA LYS A 134 10.08 4.80 -12.29
C LYS A 134 11.01 5.59 -11.36
N MET A 135 10.96 6.92 -11.41
CA MET A 135 11.79 7.79 -10.55
C MET A 135 11.45 7.66 -9.07
N LEU A 136 10.17 7.48 -8.75
CA LEU A 136 9.70 7.25 -7.38
C LEU A 136 9.86 5.78 -6.93
N TYR A 137 10.37 4.90 -7.81
CA TYR A 137 10.54 3.48 -7.55
C TYR A 137 9.25 2.80 -7.10
N VAL A 138 8.12 3.09 -7.76
CA VAL A 138 6.82 2.50 -7.41
C VAL A 138 6.12 1.93 -8.65
N PRO A 139 5.28 0.90 -8.48
CA PRO A 139 4.42 0.42 -9.56
C PRO A 139 3.51 1.54 -10.08
N ALA A 140 3.31 1.58 -11.39
CA ALA A 140 2.42 2.56 -12.02
C ALA A 140 1.00 2.52 -11.44
N ALA A 141 0.51 1.34 -11.04
CA ALA A 141 -0.79 1.19 -10.40
C ALA A 141 -0.87 1.92 -9.04
N LEU A 142 0.20 1.91 -8.23
CA LEU A 142 0.23 2.65 -6.97
C LEU A 142 0.21 4.18 -7.23
N LEU A 143 0.93 4.65 -8.24
CA LEU A 143 0.90 6.06 -8.63
C LEU A 143 -0.49 6.48 -9.14
N ASP A 144 -1.24 5.60 -9.84
CA ASP A 144 -2.60 5.88 -10.28
C ASP A 144 -3.60 6.00 -9.11
N TYR A 145 -3.42 5.21 -8.04
CA TYR A 145 -4.13 5.43 -6.78
C TYR A 145 -3.81 6.81 -6.20
N LYS A 146 -2.54 7.21 -6.19
CA LYS A 146 -2.13 8.55 -5.72
C LYS A 146 -2.74 9.67 -6.55
N PHE A 147 -2.83 9.51 -7.86
CA PHE A 147 -3.49 10.50 -8.74
C PHE A 147 -4.95 10.73 -8.36
N SER A 148 -5.67 9.67 -8.04
CA SER A 148 -7.06 9.79 -7.59
C SER A 148 -7.17 10.57 -6.29
N LEU A 149 -6.21 10.40 -5.36
CA LEU A 149 -6.16 11.15 -4.11
C LEU A 149 -5.78 12.62 -4.33
N LEU A 150 -4.85 12.90 -5.24
CA LEU A 150 -4.48 14.27 -5.62
C LEU A 150 -5.66 14.99 -6.25
N HIS A 151 -6.41 14.30 -7.14
CA HIS A 151 -7.62 14.87 -7.72
C HIS A 151 -8.69 15.18 -6.66
N GLU A 152 -8.87 14.31 -5.67
CA GLU A 152 -9.78 14.57 -4.53
C GLU A 152 -9.35 15.77 -3.69
N LYS A 153 -8.03 16.02 -3.60
CA LYS A 153 -7.46 17.21 -2.95
C LYS A 153 -7.56 18.49 -3.81
N GLY A 154 -8.08 18.39 -5.03
CA GLY A 154 -8.25 19.51 -5.96
C GLY A 154 -7.06 19.78 -6.89
N GLU A 155 -6.07 18.88 -6.92
CA GLU A 155 -4.94 18.98 -7.85
C GLU A 155 -5.35 18.56 -9.27
N LEU A 156 -4.88 19.31 -10.27
CA LEU A 156 -5.20 19.05 -11.69
C LEU A 156 -4.27 17.96 -12.26
N VAL A 157 -4.54 16.72 -11.93
CA VAL A 157 -3.83 15.56 -12.47
C VAL A 157 -4.79 14.63 -13.23
N ASN A 158 -4.32 14.04 -14.33
CA ASN A 158 -5.12 13.13 -15.13
C ASN A 158 -4.78 11.67 -14.78
N SER A 159 -5.69 10.96 -14.16
CA SER A 159 -5.54 9.53 -13.87
C SER A 159 -5.50 8.72 -15.18
N MET A 160 -4.62 7.73 -15.24
CA MET A 160 -4.49 6.80 -16.36
C MET A 160 -5.44 5.60 -16.27
N TYR A 161 -6.13 5.43 -15.14
CA TYR A 161 -7.06 4.32 -14.86
C TYR A 161 -6.46 2.92 -15.08
N ILE A 162 -5.15 2.77 -14.82
CA ILE A 162 -4.44 1.49 -14.97
C ILE A 162 -4.44 0.63 -13.72
N ARG A 163 -4.97 1.17 -12.62
CA ARG A 163 -5.02 0.46 -11.34
C ARG A 163 -5.94 -0.74 -11.40
N LYS A 164 -5.50 -1.80 -10.73
CA LYS A 164 -6.32 -2.96 -10.39
C LYS A 164 -6.27 -3.15 -8.88
N ALA A 165 -7.36 -3.58 -8.26
CA ALA A 165 -7.43 -3.78 -6.82
C ALA A 165 -6.39 -4.77 -6.31
N ASP A 166 -6.05 -5.76 -7.11
CA ASP A 166 -5.15 -6.85 -6.79
C ASP A 166 -3.76 -6.74 -7.43
N PHE A 167 -3.32 -5.53 -7.82
CA PHE A 167 -2.02 -5.34 -8.48
C PHE A 167 -0.83 -5.90 -7.69
N LEU A 168 -0.93 -5.96 -6.36
CA LEU A 168 0.09 -6.57 -5.50
C LEU A 168 0.13 -8.10 -5.58
N LYS A 169 -0.91 -8.74 -6.13
CA LYS A 169 -0.95 -10.19 -6.36
C LYS A 169 -0.28 -10.59 -7.69
N GLU A 170 -0.18 -9.67 -8.64
CA GLU A 170 0.48 -9.92 -9.93
C GLU A 170 2.00 -10.14 -9.71
N ASP A 171 2.61 -10.92 -10.58
CA ASP A 171 4.05 -11.18 -10.51
C ASP A 171 4.82 -9.91 -10.88
N LEU A 172 5.29 -9.20 -9.86
CA LEU A 172 6.01 -7.93 -10.00
C LEU A 172 7.48 -8.14 -10.42
N HIS A 173 7.92 -9.38 -10.67
CA HIS A 173 9.25 -9.67 -11.24
C HIS A 173 9.47 -8.99 -12.60
N ALA A 174 8.41 -8.58 -13.28
CA ALA A 174 8.53 -7.74 -14.48
C ALA A 174 9.13 -6.34 -14.19
N TYR A 175 8.97 -5.84 -12.97
CA TYR A 175 9.51 -4.53 -12.58
C TYR A 175 10.98 -4.58 -12.14
N ASP A 176 11.47 -5.70 -11.61
CA ASP A 176 12.89 -5.87 -11.24
C ASP A 176 13.80 -5.99 -12.48
N ASN A 177 13.29 -6.48 -13.61
CA ASN A 177 14.09 -6.67 -14.84
C ASN A 177 14.25 -5.39 -15.67
N ASP A 178 13.37 -4.39 -15.51
CA ASP A 178 13.47 -3.10 -16.21
C ASP A 178 14.31 -2.05 -15.45
N ILE A 179 14.58 -2.29 -14.16
CA ILE A 179 15.51 -1.49 -13.37
C ILE A 179 16.89 -2.15 -13.53
N GLY A 180 17.46 -2.06 -14.72
CA GLY A 180 18.85 -2.45 -14.95
C GLY A 180 19.74 -1.65 -13.99
N TYR A 181 20.30 -2.33 -13.00
CA TYR A 181 21.49 -1.86 -12.32
C TYR A 181 22.58 -1.78 -13.41
N GLY A 182 22.73 -0.59 -13.99
CA GLY A 182 23.91 -0.28 -14.75
C GLY A 182 25.09 -0.38 -13.80
N ASP A 183 25.97 -1.35 -14.06
CA ASP A 183 27.27 -1.45 -13.44
C ASP A 183 27.98 -0.09 -13.50
N ILE A 184 28.29 0.46 -12.32
CA ILE A 184 29.31 1.48 -12.14
C ILE A 184 30.34 0.90 -11.18
#